data_9d3d0bd474eab83c24bbac289dbc2c07
#
_entry.id   9d3d0bd474eab83c24bbac289dbc2c07
#
_cell.length_a   1.000
_cell.length_b   1.000
_cell.length_c   1.000
_cell.angle_alpha   90.00
_cell.angle_beta   90.00
_cell.angle_gamma   90.00
#
_symmetry.space_group_name_H-M   'P 1'
#
loop_
_entity.id
_entity.type
_entity.pdbx_description
1 polymer ?
#
loop_
_entity_poly.entity_id
_entity_poly.type
_entity_poly.pdbx_seq_one_letter_code
_entity_poly.pdbx_strand_id
1 'polypeptide(L)'
;MYKRQPQGKRDYAVLMIAVKLGIRTSDIRNLRPANFNWEQHLVSFTQVKTGEPITLPLPTDVGWAVIDYLKNGRPVSDAPEIFLRAVAPYVSLQNFDNILIKHMRKAGIPLDSIKHHGLHSLRHSLATHMLDEGIPITSIQGVLGHINADSTQKYIGVNVRQLRSCALEVTD
;
A
#
# COMPACT_ATOMS: atom_id res chain seq x y z
N MET A 1 -2.20 10.31 19.04
CA MET A 1 -2.48 11.71 18.67
C MET A 1 -2.17 12.05 17.21
N TYR A 2 -1.06 11.58 16.62
CA TYR A 2 -0.68 11.87 15.23
C TYR A 2 -1.65 11.27 14.19
N LYS A 3 -2.15 10.05 14.40
CA LYS A 3 -3.15 9.40 13.52
C LYS A 3 -4.43 10.23 13.32
N ARG A 4 -4.75 11.15 14.25
CA ARG A 4 -5.96 12.02 14.17
C ARG A 4 -5.77 13.25 13.29
N GLN A 5 -4.53 13.62 12.95
CA GLN A 5 -4.25 14.76 12.08
C GLN A 5 -4.37 14.38 10.60
N PRO A 6 -4.74 15.29 9.69
CA PRO A 6 -4.85 15.04 8.25
C PRO A 6 -3.65 14.31 7.65
N GLN A 7 -2.44 14.78 7.95
CA GLN A 7 -1.21 14.16 7.49
C GLN A 7 -1.01 12.76 8.10
N GLY A 8 -1.41 12.56 9.36
CA GLY A 8 -1.33 11.26 10.03
C GLY A 8 -2.25 10.22 9.40
N LYS A 9 -3.46 10.61 9.01
CA LYS A 9 -4.41 9.76 8.28
C LYS A 9 -3.86 9.34 6.92
N ARG A 10 -3.26 10.29 6.18
CA ARG A 10 -2.58 10.00 4.92
C ARG A 10 -1.46 8.98 5.10
N ASP A 11 -0.55 9.29 6.03
CA ASP A 11 0.63 8.47 6.28
C ASP A 11 0.22 7.05 6.72
N TYR A 12 -0.82 6.93 7.55
CA TYR A 12 -1.38 5.65 7.97
C TYR A 12 -1.96 4.86 6.79
N ALA A 13 -2.79 5.48 5.95
CA ALA A 13 -3.36 4.82 4.77
C ALA A 13 -2.26 4.34 3.80
N VAL A 14 -1.22 5.14 3.56
CA VAL A 14 -0.07 4.77 2.73
C VAL A 14 0.65 3.55 3.30
N LEU A 15 0.93 3.55 4.62
CA LEU A 15 1.61 2.44 5.27
C LEU A 15 0.76 1.16 5.25
N MET A 16 -0.55 1.26 5.47
CA MET A 16 -1.47 0.12 5.38
C MET A 16 -1.46 -0.51 3.98
N ILE A 17 -1.51 0.30 2.92
CA ILE A 17 -1.40 -0.19 1.54
C ILE A 17 -0.04 -0.88 1.31
N ALA A 18 1.05 -0.26 1.74
CA ALA A 18 2.39 -0.80 1.52
C ALA A 18 2.63 -2.11 2.27
N VAL A 19 2.17 -2.20 3.53
CA VAL A 19 2.37 -3.38 4.40
C VAL A 19 1.45 -4.52 4.02
N LYS A 20 0.18 -4.24 3.76
CA LYS A 20 -0.85 -5.27 3.54
C LYS A 20 -0.95 -5.75 2.10
N LEU A 21 -0.69 -4.86 1.13
CA LEU A 21 -0.84 -5.16 -0.29
C LEU A 21 0.50 -5.21 -1.03
N GLY A 22 1.58 -4.74 -0.43
CA GLY A 22 2.89 -4.72 -1.06
C GLY A 22 2.96 -3.89 -2.35
N ILE A 23 2.06 -2.94 -2.55
CA ILE A 23 2.01 -2.10 -3.75
C ILE A 23 3.28 -1.23 -3.83
N ARG A 24 3.86 -1.11 -5.04
CA ARG A 24 5.07 -0.28 -5.24
C ARG A 24 4.78 1.19 -4.99
N THR A 25 5.76 1.91 -4.50
CA THR A 25 5.66 3.36 -4.23
C THR A 25 5.20 4.16 -5.46
N SER A 26 5.71 3.80 -6.66
CA SER A 26 5.28 4.41 -7.91
C SER A 26 3.80 4.21 -8.21
N ASP A 27 3.28 3.04 -7.86
CA ASP A 27 1.87 2.70 -8.08
C ASP A 27 0.99 3.38 -7.03
N ILE A 28 1.40 3.38 -5.74
CA ILE A 28 0.69 4.11 -4.67
C ILE A 28 0.54 5.59 -5.02
N ARG A 29 1.60 6.19 -5.61
CA ARG A 29 1.60 7.61 -6.04
C ARG A 29 0.47 7.91 -7.02
N ASN A 30 0.20 7.01 -7.93
CA ASN A 30 -0.75 7.19 -9.02
C ASN A 30 -2.17 6.66 -8.70
N LEU A 31 -2.40 6.14 -7.49
CA LEU A 31 -3.72 5.68 -7.10
C LEU A 31 -4.73 6.83 -7.10
N ARG A 32 -5.88 6.54 -7.71
CA ARG A 32 -7.03 7.44 -7.80
C ARG A 32 -8.25 6.81 -7.12
N PRO A 33 -9.25 7.58 -6.70
CA PRO A 33 -10.49 7.01 -6.13
C PRO A 33 -11.14 5.96 -7.02
N ALA A 34 -11.10 6.16 -8.36
CA ALA A 34 -11.65 5.21 -9.34
C ALA A 34 -10.94 3.85 -9.37
N ASN A 35 -9.75 3.73 -8.79
CA ASN A 35 -9.06 2.43 -8.67
C ASN A 35 -9.70 1.50 -7.63
N PHE A 36 -10.55 2.03 -6.74
CA PHE A 36 -11.14 1.29 -5.63
C PHE A 36 -12.58 0.91 -5.93
N ASN A 37 -12.85 -0.39 -6.00
CA ASN A 37 -14.19 -0.93 -6.00
C ASN A 37 -14.56 -1.30 -4.56
N TRP A 38 -15.31 -0.39 -3.92
CA TRP A 38 -15.67 -0.52 -2.50
C TRP A 38 -16.68 -1.64 -2.24
N GLU A 39 -17.55 -1.91 -3.20
CA GLU A 39 -18.59 -2.96 -3.10
C GLU A 39 -17.99 -4.35 -3.19
N GLN A 40 -17.06 -4.53 -4.12
CA GLN A 40 -16.39 -5.82 -4.34
C GLN A 40 -15.14 -6.00 -3.47
N HIS A 41 -14.75 -4.99 -2.69
CA HIS A 41 -13.51 -4.98 -1.91
C HIS A 41 -12.27 -5.28 -2.76
N LEU A 42 -12.12 -4.55 -3.88
CA LEU A 42 -11.00 -4.69 -4.81
C LEU A 42 -10.31 -3.35 -5.03
N VAL A 43 -9.02 -3.42 -5.32
CA VAL A 43 -8.25 -2.30 -5.88
C VAL A 43 -7.60 -2.73 -7.18
N SER A 44 -7.83 -1.96 -8.26
CA SER A 44 -7.36 -2.27 -9.61
C SER A 44 -6.60 -1.08 -10.19
N PHE A 45 -5.42 -1.32 -10.72
CA PHE A 45 -4.60 -0.29 -11.35
C PHE A 45 -3.61 -0.89 -12.34
N THR A 46 -3.06 -0.06 -13.23
CA THR A 46 -1.96 -0.44 -14.12
C THR A 46 -0.63 -0.12 -13.45
N GLN A 47 0.24 -1.10 -13.35
CA GLN A 47 1.56 -0.94 -12.72
C GLN A 47 2.46 -0.05 -13.56
N VAL A 48 3.05 0.96 -12.95
CA VAL A 48 3.94 1.93 -13.64
C VAL A 48 5.19 1.25 -14.23
N LYS A 49 5.74 0.27 -13.52
CA LYS A 49 6.99 -0.38 -13.94
C LYS A 49 6.81 -1.37 -15.09
N THR A 50 5.69 -2.08 -15.14
CA THR A 50 5.47 -3.20 -16.08
C THR A 50 4.44 -2.89 -17.16
N GLY A 51 3.60 -1.87 -16.96
CA GLY A 51 2.45 -1.58 -17.81
C GLY A 51 1.28 -2.56 -17.65
N GLU A 52 1.41 -3.56 -16.78
CA GLU A 52 0.41 -4.61 -16.63
C GLU A 52 -0.70 -4.21 -15.65
N PRO A 53 -1.96 -4.54 -15.98
CA PRO A 53 -3.06 -4.36 -15.05
C PRO A 53 -2.97 -5.38 -13.91
N ILE A 54 -3.28 -4.93 -12.69
CA ILE A 54 -3.38 -5.78 -11.52
C ILE A 54 -4.65 -5.47 -10.76
N THR A 55 -5.27 -6.51 -10.22
CA THR A 55 -6.40 -6.40 -9.29
C THR A 55 -6.06 -7.18 -8.03
N LEU A 56 -6.14 -6.51 -6.89
CA LEU A 56 -5.86 -7.07 -5.58
C LEU A 56 -7.11 -6.99 -4.69
N PRO A 57 -7.32 -7.97 -3.80
CA PRO A 57 -8.33 -7.82 -2.75
C PRO A 57 -7.95 -6.66 -1.84
N LEU A 58 -8.96 -5.88 -1.45
CA LEU A 58 -8.82 -4.75 -0.54
C LEU A 58 -9.25 -5.17 0.86
N PRO A 59 -8.32 -5.43 1.79
CA PRO A 59 -8.65 -5.71 3.18
C PRO A 59 -9.48 -4.57 3.79
N THR A 60 -10.42 -4.91 4.65
CA THR A 60 -11.36 -3.95 5.23
C THR A 60 -10.66 -2.83 5.99
N ASP A 61 -9.63 -3.14 6.75
CA ASP A 61 -8.82 -2.18 7.51
C ASP A 61 -8.05 -1.21 6.59
N VAL A 62 -7.51 -1.70 5.46
CA VAL A 62 -6.89 -0.84 4.43
C VAL A 62 -7.94 0.08 3.81
N GLY A 63 -9.10 -0.48 3.44
CA GLY A 63 -10.20 0.30 2.88
C GLY A 63 -10.64 1.43 3.82
N TRP A 64 -10.86 1.12 5.11
CA TRP A 64 -11.21 2.14 6.10
C TRP A 64 -10.13 3.19 6.30
N ALA A 65 -8.86 2.82 6.28
CA ALA A 65 -7.77 3.79 6.37
C ALA A 65 -7.78 4.78 5.20
N VAL A 66 -8.02 4.29 3.97
CA VAL A 66 -8.13 5.13 2.78
C VAL A 66 -9.36 6.03 2.85
N ILE A 67 -10.53 5.48 3.23
CA ILE A 67 -11.77 6.26 3.38
C ILE A 67 -11.62 7.36 4.44
N ASP A 68 -11.02 7.04 5.60
CA ASP A 68 -10.81 8.05 6.66
C ASP A 68 -9.89 9.17 6.18
N TYR A 69 -8.84 8.86 5.41
CA TYR A 69 -8.03 9.91 4.81
C TYR A 69 -8.81 10.74 3.79
N LEU A 70 -9.54 10.10 2.87
CA LEU A 70 -10.33 10.79 1.85
C LEU A 70 -11.36 11.75 2.45
N LYS A 71 -12.06 11.30 3.50
CA LYS A 71 -13.14 12.10 4.14
C LYS A 71 -12.62 13.16 5.11
N ASN A 72 -11.56 12.85 5.85
CA ASN A 72 -11.18 13.61 7.03
C ASN A 72 -9.73 14.11 7.01
N GLY A 73 -8.97 13.87 5.93
CA GLY A 73 -7.55 14.22 5.88
C GLY A 73 -7.07 14.76 4.54
N ARG A 74 -7.72 14.42 3.43
CA ARG A 74 -7.32 14.87 2.11
C ARG A 74 -7.70 16.34 1.92
N PRO A 75 -6.76 17.23 1.54
CA PRO A 75 -7.07 18.60 1.23
C PRO A 75 -7.94 18.69 -0.04
N VAL A 76 -8.74 19.75 -0.15
CA VAL A 76 -9.48 20.06 -1.38
C VAL A 76 -8.47 20.40 -2.46
N SER A 77 -8.55 19.72 -3.59
CA SER A 77 -7.63 19.87 -4.73
C SER A 77 -8.22 19.20 -5.97
N ASP A 78 -7.90 19.75 -7.13
CA ASP A 78 -8.24 19.19 -8.45
C ASP A 78 -7.32 18.02 -8.86
N ALA A 79 -6.27 17.73 -8.08
CA ALA A 79 -5.39 16.61 -8.34
C ALA A 79 -6.16 15.28 -8.29
N PRO A 80 -6.05 14.43 -9.34
CA PRO A 80 -6.80 13.19 -9.42
C PRO A 80 -6.31 12.10 -8.46
N GLU A 81 -5.08 12.22 -7.96
CA GLU A 81 -4.48 11.22 -7.07
C GLU A 81 -5.07 11.31 -5.66
N ILE A 82 -5.10 10.17 -4.98
CA ILE A 82 -5.56 10.10 -3.58
C ILE A 82 -4.58 10.82 -2.66
N PHE A 83 -3.29 10.48 -2.74
CA PHE A 83 -2.30 10.91 -1.77
C PHE A 83 -1.62 12.21 -2.18
N LEU A 84 -1.94 13.28 -1.47
CA LEU A 84 -1.47 14.64 -1.75
C LEU A 84 -0.47 15.13 -0.70
N ARG A 85 0.27 16.18 -1.06
CA ARG A 85 1.06 16.93 -0.08
C ARG A 85 0.12 17.53 0.97
N ALA A 86 0.61 17.59 2.21
CA ALA A 86 -0.16 18.18 3.31
C ALA A 86 -0.09 19.71 3.35
N VAL A 87 0.73 20.32 2.49
CA VAL A 87 0.92 21.77 2.35
C VAL A 87 0.77 22.17 0.89
N ALA A 88 0.31 23.37 0.67
CA ALA A 88 0.15 23.92 -0.69
C ALA A 88 1.49 23.98 -1.45
N PRO A 89 1.46 23.83 -2.77
CA PRO A 89 0.31 23.40 -3.56
C PRO A 89 -0.06 21.96 -3.27
N TYR A 90 -1.36 21.65 -3.13
CA TYR A 90 -1.87 20.32 -2.81
C TYR A 90 -1.85 19.39 -4.04
N VAL A 91 -0.66 19.09 -4.50
CA VAL A 91 -0.39 18.19 -5.63
C VAL A 91 -0.04 16.79 -5.12
N SER A 92 0.05 15.82 -6.04
CA SER A 92 0.41 14.44 -5.73
C SER A 92 1.69 14.35 -4.88
N LEU A 93 1.66 13.49 -3.86
CA LEU A 93 2.80 13.25 -3.00
C LEU A 93 3.89 12.48 -3.78
N GLN A 94 5.08 13.04 -3.87
CA GLN A 94 6.17 12.47 -4.66
C GLN A 94 7.09 11.56 -3.85
N ASN A 95 7.37 11.90 -2.59
CA ASN A 95 8.28 11.14 -1.74
C ASN A 95 7.53 10.50 -0.58
N PHE A 96 7.52 9.17 -0.56
CA PHE A 96 6.86 8.35 0.44
C PHE A 96 7.85 7.75 1.46
N ASP A 97 9.15 7.70 1.16
CA ASP A 97 10.14 7.06 2.03
C ASP A 97 10.26 7.77 3.37
N ASN A 98 10.13 9.10 3.36
CA ASN A 98 10.11 9.90 4.59
C ASN A 98 8.97 9.52 5.54
N ILE A 99 7.87 8.95 5.03
CA ILE A 99 6.75 8.50 5.87
C ILE A 99 7.23 7.37 6.77
N LEU A 100 7.77 6.31 6.18
CA LEU A 100 8.27 5.15 6.93
C LEU A 100 9.36 5.54 7.92
N ILE A 101 10.39 6.26 7.46
CA ILE A 101 11.51 6.73 8.31
C ILE A 101 11.02 7.51 9.52
N LYS A 102 10.08 8.43 9.33
CA LYS A 102 9.48 9.22 10.39
C LYS A 102 8.78 8.35 11.45
N HIS A 103 8.02 7.35 10.99
CA HIS A 103 7.31 6.46 11.90
C HIS A 103 8.25 5.49 12.62
N MET A 104 9.27 4.97 11.95
CA MET A 104 10.31 4.14 12.57
C MET A 104 11.05 4.89 13.68
N ARG A 105 11.47 6.14 13.40
CA ARG A 105 12.10 7.00 14.42
C ARG A 105 11.18 7.23 15.64
N LYS A 106 9.89 7.48 15.41
CA LYS A 106 8.92 7.64 16.49
C LYS A 106 8.69 6.36 17.31
N ALA A 107 8.85 5.21 16.68
CA ALA A 107 8.76 3.90 17.32
C ALA A 107 10.08 3.50 18.03
N GLY A 108 11.12 4.34 18.00
CA GLY A 108 12.41 4.02 18.59
C GLY A 108 13.21 2.96 17.84
N ILE A 109 12.87 2.69 16.57
CA ILE A 109 13.57 1.70 15.75
C ILE A 109 14.88 2.34 15.25
N PRO A 110 16.04 1.74 15.57
CA PRO A 110 17.33 2.26 15.13
C PRO A 110 17.49 2.08 13.61
N LEU A 111 17.65 3.19 12.89
CA LEU A 111 17.77 3.19 11.44
C LEU A 111 19.15 2.71 10.95
N ASP A 112 20.18 2.90 11.75
CA ASP A 112 21.57 2.59 11.40
C ASP A 112 21.80 1.08 11.21
N SER A 113 20.96 0.25 11.82
CA SER A 113 21.00 -1.21 11.70
C SER A 113 20.26 -1.74 10.47
N ILE A 114 19.53 -0.90 9.75
CA ILE A 114 18.65 -1.30 8.66
C ILE A 114 19.23 -0.80 7.34
N LYS A 115 19.64 -1.72 6.46
CA LYS A 115 20.24 -1.38 5.16
C LYS A 115 19.28 -0.69 4.17
N HIS A 116 17.97 -0.93 4.30
CA HIS A 116 16.95 -0.41 3.41
C HIS A 116 15.77 0.17 4.22
N HIS A 117 15.53 1.47 4.09
CA HIS A 117 14.55 2.21 4.92
C HIS A 117 13.31 2.70 4.14
N GLY A 118 13.19 2.35 2.86
CA GLY A 118 12.07 2.81 2.03
C GLY A 118 10.85 1.89 2.12
N LEU A 119 9.70 2.35 1.62
CA LEU A 119 8.49 1.52 1.52
C LEU A 119 8.72 0.22 0.74
N HIS A 120 9.74 0.17 -0.10
CA HIS A 120 10.12 -1.04 -0.85
C HIS A 120 10.57 -2.18 0.08
N SER A 121 11.14 -1.87 1.25
CA SER A 121 11.51 -2.89 2.24
C SER A 121 10.28 -3.61 2.81
N LEU A 122 9.15 -2.91 2.99
CA LEU A 122 7.90 -3.51 3.46
C LEU A 122 7.37 -4.54 2.47
N ARG A 123 7.50 -4.26 1.17
CA ARG A 123 7.14 -5.20 0.11
C ARG A 123 8.03 -6.44 0.12
N HIS A 124 9.34 -6.28 0.35
CA HIS A 124 10.25 -7.42 0.52
C HIS A 124 9.89 -8.25 1.76
N SER A 125 9.60 -7.58 2.88
CA SER A 125 9.17 -8.26 4.10
C SER A 125 7.88 -9.06 3.89
N LEU A 126 6.91 -8.47 3.17
CA LEU A 126 5.67 -9.18 2.81
C LEU A 126 5.97 -10.42 1.96
N ALA A 127 6.84 -10.29 0.94
CA ALA A 127 7.23 -11.42 0.09
C ALA A 127 7.89 -12.54 0.89
N THR A 128 8.80 -12.19 1.81
CA THR A 128 9.49 -13.14 2.69
C THR A 128 8.49 -13.84 3.60
N HIS A 129 7.61 -13.08 4.25
CA HIS A 129 6.57 -13.64 5.11
C HIS A 129 5.65 -14.61 4.36
N MET A 130 5.23 -14.25 3.14
CA MET A 130 4.44 -15.15 2.30
C MET A 130 5.19 -16.47 1.97
N LEU A 131 6.50 -16.39 1.74
CA LEU A 131 7.34 -17.57 1.51
C LEU A 131 7.44 -18.42 2.78
N ASP A 132 7.63 -17.82 3.94
CA ASP A 132 7.72 -18.50 5.23
C ASP A 132 6.41 -19.21 5.59
N GLU A 133 5.27 -18.64 5.18
CA GLU A 133 3.94 -19.27 5.29
C GLU A 133 3.68 -20.37 4.24
N GLY A 134 4.67 -20.69 3.42
CA GLY A 134 4.57 -21.75 2.42
C GLY A 134 3.75 -21.40 1.17
N ILE A 135 3.49 -20.11 0.91
CA ILE A 135 2.75 -19.69 -0.27
C ILE A 135 3.62 -19.90 -1.52
N PRO A 136 3.09 -20.55 -2.57
CA PRO A 136 3.83 -20.79 -3.80
C PRO A 136 4.38 -19.48 -4.40
N ILE A 137 5.63 -19.51 -4.85
CA ILE A 137 6.33 -18.35 -5.40
C ILE A 137 5.56 -17.72 -6.60
N THR A 138 4.86 -18.55 -7.38
CA THR A 138 4.01 -18.08 -8.48
C THR A 138 2.84 -17.23 -8.00
N SER A 139 2.25 -17.56 -6.84
CA SER A 139 1.18 -16.79 -6.21
C SER A 139 1.74 -15.47 -5.65
N ILE A 140 2.92 -15.51 -5.02
CA ILE A 140 3.61 -14.32 -4.52
C ILE A 140 3.96 -13.38 -5.66
N GLN A 141 4.54 -13.91 -6.74
CA GLN A 141 4.86 -13.14 -7.94
C GLN A 141 3.65 -12.41 -8.48
N GLY A 142 2.56 -13.09 -8.47
CA GLY A 142 1.36 -12.52 -8.93
C GLY A 142 0.80 -11.41 -8.06
N VAL A 143 0.64 -11.63 -6.75
CA VAL A 143 0.17 -10.61 -5.79
C VAL A 143 1.08 -9.38 -5.87
N LEU A 144 2.38 -9.60 -5.99
CA LEU A 144 3.34 -8.52 -6.08
C LEU A 144 3.54 -7.98 -7.50
N GLY A 145 2.91 -8.57 -8.53
CA GLY A 145 3.07 -8.14 -9.93
C GLY A 145 4.51 -8.28 -10.43
N HIS A 146 5.13 -9.43 -10.14
CA HIS A 146 6.39 -9.84 -10.74
C HIS A 146 6.12 -10.76 -11.92
N ILE A 147 5.93 -10.18 -13.10
CA ILE A 147 6.07 -10.75 -14.45
C ILE A 147 5.27 -12.02 -14.80
N ASN A 148 4.42 -11.88 -15.74
CA ASN A 148 4.00 -12.48 -16.99
C ASN A 148 2.49 -12.39 -17.16
N ALA A 149 2.05 -12.05 -18.38
CA ALA A 149 0.69 -11.65 -18.77
C ALA A 149 -0.43 -12.68 -18.50
N ASP A 150 -0.10 -13.91 -18.15
CA ASP A 150 -1.07 -14.98 -17.85
C ASP A 150 -1.64 -14.95 -16.42
N SER A 151 -1.26 -14.00 -15.61
CA SER A 151 -1.54 -14.04 -14.18
C SER A 151 -2.89 -13.42 -13.76
N THR A 152 -3.53 -12.63 -14.60
CA THR A 152 -4.74 -11.88 -14.22
C THR A 152 -5.93 -12.80 -13.87
N GLN A 153 -6.03 -13.97 -14.47
CA GLN A 153 -7.09 -14.94 -14.14
C GLN A 153 -6.81 -15.76 -12.86
N LYS A 154 -5.56 -15.87 -12.44
CA LYS A 154 -5.17 -16.66 -11.25
C LYS A 154 -5.43 -15.96 -9.92
N TYR A 155 -5.65 -14.63 -9.94
CA TYR A 155 -5.78 -13.82 -8.70
C TYR A 155 -7.16 -13.79 -8.09
N ILE A 156 -8.20 -14.05 -8.85
CA ILE A 156 -9.56 -14.18 -8.35
C ILE A 156 -9.66 -15.31 -7.30
N GLY A 157 -8.67 -16.22 -7.28
CA GLY A 157 -8.58 -17.34 -6.35
C GLY A 157 -7.64 -17.14 -5.14
N VAL A 158 -6.86 -16.06 -5.07
CA VAL A 158 -6.07 -15.80 -3.84
C VAL A 158 -7.04 -15.36 -2.76
N ASN A 159 -7.36 -16.31 -1.89
CA ASN A 159 -8.32 -16.12 -0.82
C ASN A 159 -7.89 -14.90 0.04
N VAL A 160 -8.80 -13.96 0.23
CA VAL A 160 -8.62 -12.80 1.14
C VAL A 160 -8.11 -13.24 2.51
N ARG A 161 -8.43 -14.46 2.97
CA ARG A 161 -7.89 -15.06 4.18
C ARG A 161 -6.38 -15.27 4.11
N GLN A 162 -5.85 -15.75 2.99
CA GLN A 162 -4.40 -15.99 2.82
C GLN A 162 -3.63 -14.68 2.78
N LEU A 163 -4.15 -13.64 2.11
CA LEU A 163 -3.55 -12.31 2.16
C LEU A 163 -3.59 -11.69 3.54
N ARG A 164 -4.65 -11.92 4.32
CA ARG A 164 -4.74 -11.45 5.71
C ARG A 164 -3.74 -12.14 6.62
N SER A 165 -3.53 -13.45 6.49
CA SER A 165 -2.54 -14.18 7.29
C SER A 165 -1.11 -13.81 6.96
N CYS A 166 -0.84 -13.41 5.70
CA CYS A 166 0.48 -13.00 5.24
C CYS A 166 0.80 -11.50 5.43
N ALA A 167 -0.21 -10.70 5.74
CA ALA A 167 0.01 -9.29 6.00
C ALA A 167 0.72 -9.10 7.34
N LEU A 168 1.78 -8.30 7.36
CA LEU A 168 2.45 -7.93 8.60
C LEU A 168 1.44 -7.30 9.57
N GLU A 169 1.39 -7.79 10.80
CA GLU A 169 0.57 -7.18 11.83
C GLU A 169 1.08 -5.78 12.14
N VAL A 170 0.20 -4.80 12.02
CA VAL A 170 0.45 -3.45 12.50
C VAL A 170 -0.18 -3.37 13.87
N THR A 171 0.63 -3.53 14.91
CA THR A 171 0.17 -3.31 16.30
C THR A 171 -0.16 -1.84 16.49
N ASP A 172 -1.31 -1.58 17.09
CA ASP A 172 -1.81 -0.24 17.43
C ASP A 172 -0.96 0.48 18.47
#